data_233bef068ddc804d6178cb4bb58dc187
#
_entry.id   233bef068ddc804d6178cb4bb58dc187
#
_cell.length_a   1.000
_cell.length_b   1.000
_cell.length_c   1.000
_cell.angle_alpha   90.00
_cell.angle_beta   90.00
_cell.angle_gamma   90.00
#
_symmetry.space_group_name_H-M   'P 1'
#
loop_
_entity.id
_entity.type
_entity.pdbx_description
1 polymer ?
#
loop_
_entity_poly.entity_id
_entity_poly.type
_entity_poly.pdbx_seq_one_letter_code
_entity_poly.pdbx_strand_id
1 'polypeptide(L)'
;MTDHILRVTDPCRPLPIDLSKPLEIEVGCGKGQFLTKRAKANPDCEFLGIERMLERVRLFDGKCRRGQIDNARVLRLEALYTFHYLLPAHHARTVYVFFPDPWPKKKHHSHRLFGPLFRTALCASSISSMRPSAMLSSCLPRNGP
;
A
#
# COMPACT_ATOMS: atom_id res chain seq x y z
N MET A 1 13.16 20.11 -3.58
CA MET A 1 13.53 18.78 -3.06
C MET A 1 12.25 18.06 -2.68
N THR A 2 11.91 16.98 -3.37
CA THR A 2 10.61 16.31 -3.18
C THR A 2 10.59 15.60 -1.83
N ASP A 3 9.59 15.86 -0.99
CA ASP A 3 9.37 15.10 0.24
C ASP A 3 8.64 13.80 -0.11
N HIS A 4 9.33 12.66 0.05
CA HIS A 4 8.76 11.36 -0.24
C HIS A 4 7.93 10.80 0.92
N ILE A 5 8.04 11.40 2.11
CA ILE A 5 7.24 11.01 3.28
C ILE A 5 5.96 11.85 3.31
N LEU A 6 4.85 11.22 3.04
CA LEU A 6 3.55 11.86 3.17
C LEU A 6 3.16 11.99 4.65
N ARG A 7 2.68 13.16 5.01
CA ARG A 7 2.16 13.46 6.34
C ARG A 7 0.69 13.81 6.23
N VAL A 8 -0.14 13.12 6.98
CA VAL A 8 -1.56 13.45 7.11
C VAL A 8 -1.69 14.51 8.20
N THR A 9 -1.85 15.74 7.81
CA THR A 9 -2.11 16.87 8.72
C THR A 9 -3.59 17.13 8.92
N ASP A 10 -4.39 16.77 7.92
CA ASP A 10 -5.84 16.89 7.91
C ASP A 10 -6.41 15.64 7.21
N PRO A 11 -7.18 14.80 7.91
CA PRO A 11 -7.77 13.60 7.34
C PRO A 11 -8.86 13.91 6.29
N CYS A 12 -9.35 15.12 6.23
CA CYS A 12 -10.33 15.56 5.22
C CYS A 12 -9.69 16.03 3.91
N ARG A 13 -8.38 16.13 3.87
CA ARG A 13 -7.66 16.50 2.64
C ARG A 13 -7.15 15.28 1.90
N PRO A 14 -7.27 15.25 0.57
CA PRO A 14 -6.68 14.21 -0.25
C PRO A 14 -5.16 14.14 -0.04
N LEU A 15 -4.60 12.95 -0.15
CA LEU A 15 -3.14 12.80 -0.18
C LEU A 15 -2.57 13.54 -1.39
N PRO A 16 -1.41 14.19 -1.26
CA PRO A 16 -0.75 14.91 -2.35
C PRO A 16 -0.07 13.92 -3.32
N ILE A 17 -0.90 13.16 -4.03
CA ILE A 17 -0.52 12.18 -5.04
C ILE A 17 -1.18 12.60 -6.36
N ASP A 18 -0.45 12.47 -7.46
CA ASP A 18 -1.01 12.74 -8.78
C ASP A 18 -1.95 11.60 -9.21
N LEU A 19 -3.23 11.82 -8.97
CA LEU A 19 -4.29 10.85 -9.31
C LEU A 19 -4.65 10.85 -10.80
N SER A 20 -4.03 11.69 -11.63
CA SER A 20 -4.17 11.61 -13.10
C SER A 20 -3.39 10.43 -13.68
N LYS A 21 -2.43 9.91 -12.92
CA LYS A 21 -1.62 8.75 -13.28
C LYS A 21 -2.13 7.48 -12.60
N PRO A 22 -1.87 6.30 -13.19
CA PRO A 22 -2.15 5.03 -12.53
C PRO A 22 -1.40 4.93 -11.20
N LEU A 23 -2.11 4.60 -10.11
CA LEU A 23 -1.54 4.46 -8.79
C LEU A 23 -1.31 2.98 -8.44
N GLU A 24 -0.10 2.62 -8.06
CA GLU A 24 0.23 1.30 -7.49
C GLU A 24 0.59 1.44 -6.00
N ILE A 25 0.05 0.55 -5.17
CA ILE A 25 0.18 0.64 -3.72
C ILE A 25 0.85 -0.63 -3.19
N GLU A 26 1.85 -0.48 -2.30
CA GLU A 26 2.43 -1.59 -1.56
C GLU A 26 2.13 -1.45 -0.07
N VAL A 27 1.41 -2.42 0.48
CA VAL A 27 1.13 -2.50 1.91
C VAL A 27 2.25 -3.24 2.63
N GLY A 28 2.82 -2.61 3.66
CA GLY A 28 4.00 -3.12 4.34
C GLY A 28 5.25 -3.00 3.49
N CYS A 29 5.45 -1.85 2.83
CA CYS A 29 6.54 -1.67 1.87
C CYS A 29 7.95 -1.74 2.47
N GLY A 30 8.06 -1.74 3.79
CA GLY A 30 9.34 -1.83 4.49
C GLY A 30 10.31 -0.73 4.05
N LYS A 31 11.51 -1.13 3.66
CA LYS A 31 12.54 -0.22 3.13
C LYS A 31 12.32 0.16 1.66
N GLY A 32 11.18 -0.20 1.07
CA GLY A 32 10.78 0.15 -0.30
C GLY A 32 11.60 -0.51 -1.41
N GLN A 33 12.12 -1.71 -1.19
CA GLN A 33 12.97 -2.37 -2.19
C GLN A 33 12.23 -2.70 -3.47
N PHE A 34 11.02 -3.22 -3.34
CA PHE A 34 10.16 -3.56 -4.48
C PHE A 34 9.62 -2.29 -5.14
N LEU A 35 8.99 -1.42 -4.35
CA LEU A 35 8.30 -0.25 -4.87
C LEU A 35 9.24 0.72 -5.62
N THR A 36 10.44 0.97 -5.07
CA THR A 36 11.40 1.87 -5.72
C THR A 36 11.96 1.31 -7.04
N LYS A 37 12.11 -0.01 -7.16
CA LYS A 37 12.49 -0.65 -8.43
C LYS A 37 11.38 -0.49 -9.47
N ARG A 38 10.13 -0.70 -9.06
CA ARG A 38 8.98 -0.52 -9.96
C ARG A 38 8.82 0.93 -10.39
N ALA A 39 8.97 1.87 -9.47
CA ALA A 39 8.87 3.30 -9.75
C ALA A 39 9.88 3.75 -10.81
N LYS A 40 11.13 3.28 -10.71
CA LYS A 40 12.15 3.54 -11.73
C LYS A 40 11.80 2.97 -13.10
N ALA A 41 11.19 1.79 -13.12
CA ALA A 41 10.84 1.13 -14.38
C ALA A 41 9.55 1.66 -15.02
N ASN A 42 8.74 2.44 -14.28
CA ASN A 42 7.43 2.91 -14.74
C ASN A 42 7.24 4.38 -14.35
N PRO A 43 7.88 5.33 -15.05
CA PRO A 43 7.82 6.76 -14.71
C PRO A 43 6.43 7.37 -14.89
N ASP A 44 5.58 6.74 -15.70
CA ASP A 44 4.21 7.20 -15.96
C ASP A 44 3.18 6.75 -14.91
N CYS A 45 3.62 6.07 -13.85
CA CYS A 45 2.80 5.62 -12.74
C CYS A 45 3.23 6.30 -11.44
N GLU A 46 2.28 6.48 -10.52
CA GLU A 46 2.55 6.89 -9.14
C GLU A 46 2.60 5.65 -8.23
N PHE A 47 3.45 5.71 -7.22
CA PHE A 47 3.69 4.61 -6.29
C PHE A 47 3.53 5.08 -4.85
N LEU A 48 2.70 4.37 -4.08
CA LEU A 48 2.47 4.63 -2.66
C LEU A 48 2.85 3.42 -1.82
N GLY A 49 3.85 3.59 -0.96
CA GLY A 49 4.16 2.64 0.09
C GLY A 49 3.40 2.98 1.38
N ILE A 50 2.87 1.97 2.06
CA ILE A 50 2.28 2.11 3.38
C ILE A 50 3.14 1.32 4.36
N GLU A 51 3.69 1.99 5.39
CA GLU A 51 4.57 1.36 6.38
C GLU A 51 4.38 2.02 7.75
N ARG A 52 4.36 1.23 8.82
CA ARG A 52 4.16 1.73 10.19
C ARG A 52 5.46 2.14 10.88
N MET A 53 6.56 1.46 10.57
CA MET A 53 7.83 1.65 11.25
C MET A 53 8.57 2.87 10.70
N LEU A 54 8.78 3.88 11.55
CA LEU A 54 9.43 5.13 11.19
C LEU A 54 10.82 4.93 10.57
N GLU A 55 11.61 4.03 11.11
CA GLU A 55 12.96 3.74 10.59
C GLU A 55 12.91 3.24 9.13
N ARG A 56 11.96 2.37 8.82
CA ARG A 56 11.77 1.84 7.46
C ARG A 56 11.32 2.94 6.50
N VAL A 57 10.40 3.79 6.96
CA VAL A 57 9.94 4.97 6.20
C VAL A 57 11.11 5.90 5.86
N ARG A 58 12.00 6.19 6.82
CA ARG A 58 13.21 6.99 6.59
C ARG A 58 14.16 6.34 5.59
N LEU A 59 14.32 5.02 5.66
CA LEU A 59 15.15 4.27 4.71
C LEU A 59 14.56 4.29 3.30
N PHE A 60 13.23 4.24 3.18
CA PHE A 60 12.51 4.42 1.92
C PHE A 60 12.81 5.80 1.32
N ASP A 61 12.58 6.87 2.08
CA ASP A 61 12.84 8.24 1.65
C ASP A 61 14.29 8.43 1.20
N GLY A 62 15.25 7.99 2.00
CA GLY A 62 16.67 8.06 1.65
C GLY A 62 17.01 7.28 0.37
N LYS A 63 16.31 6.19 0.09
CA LYS A 63 16.49 5.43 -1.15
C LYS A 63 15.91 6.18 -2.36
N CYS A 64 14.74 6.79 -2.23
CA CYS A 64 14.14 7.61 -3.28
C CYS A 64 15.04 8.80 -3.62
N ARG A 65 15.54 9.51 -2.62
CA ARG A 65 16.46 10.64 -2.82
C ARG A 65 17.74 10.23 -3.55
N ARG A 66 18.44 9.20 -3.07
CA ARG A 66 19.65 8.69 -3.73
C ARG A 66 19.39 8.16 -5.13
N GLY A 67 18.21 7.63 -5.34
CA GLY A 67 17.82 7.04 -6.62
C GLY A 67 17.19 8.01 -7.60
N GLN A 68 16.99 9.28 -7.22
CA GLN A 68 16.27 10.30 -8.00
C GLN A 68 14.91 9.79 -8.48
N ILE A 69 14.12 9.23 -7.54
CA ILE A 69 12.82 8.64 -7.82
C ILE A 69 11.75 9.62 -7.38
N ASP A 70 11.10 10.31 -8.29
CA ASP A 70 10.14 11.36 -7.97
C ASP A 70 8.68 10.91 -7.94
N ASN A 71 8.40 9.73 -8.47
CA ASN A 71 7.05 9.14 -8.57
C ASN A 71 6.76 8.09 -7.48
N ALA A 72 7.51 8.07 -6.38
CA ALA A 72 7.28 7.18 -5.25
C ALA A 72 7.16 7.96 -3.95
N ARG A 73 6.15 7.64 -3.17
CA ARG A 73 5.85 8.24 -1.87
C ARG A 73 5.66 7.14 -0.82
N VAL A 74 5.87 7.46 0.43
CA VAL A 74 5.58 6.56 1.56
C VAL A 74 4.74 7.26 2.60
N LEU A 75 3.72 6.57 3.07
CA LEU A 75 2.83 7.02 4.13
C LEU A 75 3.09 6.20 5.40
N ARG A 76 3.43 6.90 6.50
CA ARG A 76 3.56 6.26 7.81
C ARG A 76 2.19 6.18 8.48
N LEU A 77 1.44 5.15 8.16
CA LEU A 77 0.11 4.97 8.71
C LEU A 77 -0.29 3.48 8.70
N GLU A 78 -1.42 3.19 9.30
CA GLU A 78 -2.05 1.88 9.25
C GLU A 78 -2.81 1.72 7.93
N ALA A 79 -2.71 0.54 7.30
CA ALA A 79 -3.23 0.31 5.97
C ALA A 79 -4.76 0.43 5.88
N LEU A 80 -5.48 -0.16 6.84
CA LEU A 80 -6.95 -0.12 6.85
C LEU A 80 -7.47 1.31 6.91
N TYR A 81 -6.87 2.14 7.78
CA TYR A 81 -7.20 3.56 7.87
C TYR A 81 -6.93 4.29 6.55
N THR A 82 -5.79 4.02 5.93
CA THR A 82 -5.39 4.63 4.66
C THR A 82 -6.40 4.33 3.55
N PHE A 83 -6.81 3.06 3.40
CA PHE A 83 -7.78 2.66 2.37
C PHE A 83 -9.18 3.19 2.64
N HIS A 84 -9.57 3.31 3.92
CA HIS A 84 -10.93 3.74 4.27
C HIS A 84 -11.15 5.24 4.18
N TYR A 85 -10.12 6.02 4.55
CA TYR A 85 -10.32 7.46 4.79
C TYR A 85 -9.49 8.37 3.89
N LEU A 86 -8.37 7.88 3.34
CA LEU A 86 -7.42 8.76 2.66
C LEU A 86 -7.30 8.52 1.16
N LEU A 87 -7.69 7.35 0.69
CA LEU A 87 -7.64 7.02 -0.72
C LEU A 87 -9.05 7.15 -1.33
N PRO A 88 -9.18 7.86 -2.44
CA PRO A 88 -10.43 7.87 -3.18
C PRO A 88 -10.80 6.47 -3.67
N ALA A 89 -12.10 6.18 -3.76
CA ALA A 89 -12.56 4.93 -4.33
C ALA A 89 -12.06 4.76 -5.78
N HIS A 90 -11.70 3.53 -6.15
CA HIS A 90 -11.34 3.16 -7.53
C HIS A 90 -10.09 3.85 -8.13
N HIS A 91 -9.14 4.34 -7.33
CA HIS A 91 -7.93 4.97 -7.84
C HIS A 91 -6.69 4.06 -7.84
N ALA A 92 -6.70 2.97 -7.09
CA ALA A 92 -5.57 2.04 -7.11
C ALA A 92 -5.67 1.07 -8.29
N ARG A 93 -4.71 1.15 -9.21
CA ARG A 93 -4.57 0.19 -10.32
C ARG A 93 -4.16 -1.19 -9.82
N THR A 94 -3.26 -1.23 -8.84
CA THR A 94 -2.73 -2.48 -8.28
C THR A 94 -2.38 -2.28 -6.82
N VAL A 95 -2.70 -3.27 -6.00
CA VAL A 95 -2.30 -3.33 -4.59
C VAL A 95 -1.45 -4.56 -4.37
N TYR A 96 -0.23 -4.35 -3.86
CA TYR A 96 0.71 -5.39 -3.49
C TYR A 96 0.70 -5.60 -1.99
N VAL A 97 0.61 -6.84 -1.57
CA VAL A 97 0.75 -7.23 -0.17
C VAL A 97 1.69 -8.42 -0.11
N PHE A 98 2.90 -8.18 0.33
CA PHE A 98 3.91 -9.22 0.52
C PHE A 98 4.07 -9.49 2.02
N PHE A 99 4.15 -10.75 2.38
CA PHE A 99 4.44 -11.17 3.75
C PHE A 99 3.52 -10.53 4.81
N PRO A 100 2.21 -10.76 4.75
CA PRO A 100 1.33 -10.30 5.82
C PRO A 100 1.79 -10.92 7.14
N ASP A 101 1.85 -10.10 8.20
CA ASP A 101 2.31 -10.54 9.52
C ASP A 101 1.61 -11.83 9.94
N PRO A 102 2.34 -12.92 10.21
CA PRO A 102 1.75 -14.16 10.70
C PRO A 102 1.41 -13.99 12.19
N TRP A 103 0.18 -13.61 12.48
CA TRP A 103 -0.34 -13.61 13.84
C TRP A 103 -0.94 -14.99 14.15
N PRO A 104 -0.16 -15.95 14.71
CA PRO A 104 -0.62 -17.34 14.88
C PRO A 104 -1.64 -17.48 16.00
N LYS A 105 -1.66 -16.57 16.97
CA LYS A 105 -2.54 -16.67 18.15
C LYS A 105 -3.94 -16.12 17.85
N LYS A 106 -4.98 -16.88 18.25
CA LYS A 106 -6.40 -16.51 18.07
C LYS A 106 -6.75 -15.10 18.62
N LYS A 107 -6.15 -14.70 19.75
CA LYS A 107 -6.35 -13.37 20.37
C LYS A 107 -5.87 -12.19 19.50
N HIS A 108 -5.10 -12.44 18.45
CA HIS A 108 -4.58 -11.42 17.54
C HIS A 108 -5.29 -11.41 16.18
N HIS A 109 -6.41 -12.13 16.04
CA HIS A 109 -7.17 -12.17 14.78
C HIS A 109 -7.68 -10.80 14.33
N SER A 110 -7.99 -9.89 15.27
CA SER A 110 -8.38 -8.51 14.99
C SER A 110 -7.25 -7.66 14.36
N HIS A 111 -6.00 -8.09 14.50
CA HIS A 111 -4.83 -7.41 13.93
C HIS A 111 -4.44 -7.95 12.55
N ARG A 112 -5.16 -8.93 12.02
CA ARG A 112 -4.87 -9.46 10.69
C ARG A 112 -5.26 -8.47 9.63
N LEU A 113 -4.31 -8.08 8.80
CA LEU A 113 -4.51 -7.18 7.68
C LEU A 113 -5.66 -7.64 6.76
N PHE A 114 -5.81 -8.95 6.56
CA PHE A 114 -6.83 -9.56 5.69
C PHE A 114 -8.17 -9.87 6.38
N GLY A 115 -8.58 -9.07 7.35
CA GLY A 115 -9.94 -9.16 7.89
C GLY A 115 -11.01 -8.74 6.86
N PRO A 116 -12.31 -9.04 7.13
CA PRO A 116 -13.42 -8.67 6.23
C PRO A 116 -13.43 -7.20 5.86
N LEU A 117 -13.15 -6.31 6.82
CA LEU A 117 -13.11 -4.85 6.63
C LEU A 117 -12.02 -4.42 5.64
N PHE A 118 -10.84 -5.03 5.70
CA PHE A 118 -9.76 -4.72 4.77
C PHE A 118 -10.09 -5.17 3.34
N ARG A 119 -10.71 -6.34 3.19
CA ARG A 119 -11.18 -6.82 1.88
C ARG A 119 -12.22 -5.87 1.27
N THR A 120 -13.16 -5.39 2.07
CA THR A 120 -14.16 -4.41 1.62
C THR A 120 -13.50 -3.09 1.22
N ALA A 121 -12.57 -2.58 2.03
CA ALA A 121 -11.84 -1.36 1.72
C ALA A 121 -10.98 -1.49 0.45
N LEU A 122 -10.32 -2.64 0.24
CA LEU A 122 -9.59 -2.96 -0.98
C LEU A 122 -10.51 -2.97 -2.21
N CYS A 123 -11.65 -3.66 -2.13
CA CYS A 123 -12.61 -3.71 -3.24
C CYS A 123 -13.14 -2.32 -3.59
N ALA A 124 -13.39 -1.47 -2.60
CA ALA A 124 -13.81 -0.09 -2.82
C ALA A 124 -12.73 0.79 -3.45
N SER A 125 -11.45 0.48 -3.23
CA SER A 125 -10.30 1.27 -3.73
C SER A 125 -9.71 0.76 -5.04
N SER A 126 -10.11 -0.44 -5.52
CA SER A 126 -9.50 -1.09 -6.70
C SER A 126 -10.43 -1.05 -7.90
N ILE A 127 -9.90 -0.60 -9.04
CA ILE A 127 -10.52 -0.84 -10.34
C ILE A 127 -10.00 -2.17 -10.91
N SER A 128 -10.94 -3.03 -11.26
CA SER A 128 -10.99 -3.95 -12.42
C SER A 128 -9.80 -4.84 -12.80
N SER A 129 -8.69 -4.90 -12.11
CA SER A 129 -7.66 -5.91 -12.39
C SER A 129 -6.88 -6.35 -11.16
N MET A 130 -7.56 -7.09 -10.27
CA MET A 130 -6.83 -7.98 -9.37
C MET A 130 -6.21 -9.08 -10.22
N ARG A 131 -4.95 -8.94 -10.58
CA ARG A 131 -4.15 -10.12 -10.92
C ARG A 131 -3.72 -10.73 -9.58
N PRO A 132 -4.16 -11.94 -9.26
CA PRO A 132 -3.64 -12.66 -8.10
C PRO A 132 -2.19 -13.02 -8.41
N SER A 133 -1.23 -12.24 -7.91
CA SER A 133 0.09 -12.79 -7.68
C SER A 133 -0.07 -14.00 -6.76
N ALA A 134 0.61 -15.09 -7.04
CA ALA A 134 0.41 -16.46 -6.57
C ALA A 134 0.18 -16.72 -5.05
N MET A 135 -0.09 -15.71 -4.25
CA MET A 135 -0.32 -15.82 -2.81
C MET A 135 -1.78 -15.71 -2.34
N LEU A 136 -2.74 -15.43 -3.23
CA LEU A 136 -4.15 -15.38 -2.86
C LEU A 136 -4.87 -16.74 -2.92
N SER A 137 -4.23 -17.77 -3.45
CA SER A 137 -4.84 -19.12 -3.55
C SER A 137 -5.01 -19.84 -2.21
N SER A 138 -4.37 -19.37 -1.13
CA SER A 138 -4.48 -19.99 0.19
C SER A 138 -5.54 -19.39 1.12
N CYS A 139 -6.25 -18.34 0.71
CA CYS A 139 -7.19 -17.60 1.57
C CYS A 139 -8.67 -17.73 1.18
N LEU A 140 -9.00 -18.51 0.18
CA LEU A 140 -10.41 -18.83 -0.13
C LEU A 140 -10.86 -19.97 0.79
N PRO A 141 -11.97 -19.83 1.53
CA PRO A 141 -12.57 -20.97 2.22
C PRO A 141 -13.00 -21.98 1.16
N ARG A 142 -12.47 -23.20 1.25
CA ARG A 142 -13.03 -24.32 0.51
C ARG A 142 -14.42 -24.59 1.11
N ASN A 143 -15.45 -24.19 0.43
CA ASN A 143 -16.77 -24.75 0.66
C ASN A 143 -16.73 -26.19 0.15
N GLY A 144 -16.53 -27.13 1.03
CA GLY A 144 -16.82 -28.54 0.82
C GLY A 144 -18.28 -28.82 1.14
N PRO A 145 -18.85 -29.91 0.60
CA PRO A 145 -20.25 -30.24 0.71
C PRO A 145 -20.69 -30.49 2.15
#